data_6f68919b613fa54c0ebb19a3a2d9d1bf
#
_entry.id   6f68919b613fa54c0ebb19a3a2d9d1bf
#
_cell.length_a   1.000
_cell.length_b   1.000
_cell.length_c   1.000
_cell.angle_alpha   90.00
_cell.angle_beta   90.00
_cell.angle_gamma   90.00
#
_symmetry.space_group_name_H-M   'P 1'
#
loop_
_entity.id
_entity.type
_entity.pdbx_description
1 polymer ?
#
loop_
_entity_poly.entity_id
_entity_poly.type
_entity_poly.pdbx_seq_one_letter_code
_entity_poly.pdbx_strand_id
1 'polypeptide(L)'
;DVYKRQQQSQPSQSQQSQSQQSQSQQSQSQQSQSQQPQTPEQEVAQQLQEAITRMQEAERELERAQRDEATDQQRQAEENLRAAIDRLERILRQLREEEMQRELAKLEARLRKMAAMQSQVLDDTIALAATPRSQRNRQTDLKAGDLAFEEKKITMEADRAMLLLREEGSSVAFPEVVSQIRSDTVRVADLLGRTKIDAIAQGIQQDILAALEEMIAALQKAQRDLEKQRQQRQQGQSPPPGQQEQPLVEAIAELKLIRTMEVRIKSTTDRYSALIESGGSSVEEMLPLLQDLSERQDRIDRITRDLVSKRNQ
;
A
#
# COMPACT_ATOMS: atom_id res chain seq x y z
N ASP A 1 4.66 -48.99 35.52
CA ASP A 1 3.95 -50.12 36.10
C ASP A 1 2.51 -50.15 35.63
N VAL A 2 2.23 -50.97 34.78
CA VAL A 2 1.78 -52.35 34.83
C VAL A 2 0.30 -52.50 34.49
N TYR A 3 0.11 -53.18 33.37
CA TYR A 3 -0.77 -54.29 32.96
C TYR A 3 -2.22 -53.96 32.56
N LYS A 4 -2.61 -54.17 31.34
CA LYS A 4 -2.80 -55.40 30.51
C LYS A 4 -4.15 -56.14 30.73
N ARG A 5 -4.76 -56.44 29.59
CA ARG A 5 -5.52 -57.61 29.12
C ARG A 5 -7.04 -57.47 29.01
N GLN A 6 -7.53 -57.58 27.77
CA GLN A 6 -8.01 -58.79 27.05
C GLN A 6 -9.40 -59.26 27.55
N GLN A 7 -10.39 -59.62 26.80
CA GLN A 7 -10.59 -60.49 25.62
C GLN A 7 -12.08 -60.43 25.26
N GLN A 8 -12.42 -60.34 23.96
CA GLN A 8 -13.02 -61.45 23.14
C GLN A 8 -14.34 -62.04 23.63
N SER A 9 -15.39 -61.91 22.81
CA SER A 9 -16.06 -63.04 22.12
C SER A 9 -17.27 -62.59 21.28
N GLN A 10 -17.28 -62.98 20.01
CA GLN A 10 -18.41 -63.26 19.16
C GLN A 10 -18.99 -64.67 19.56
N PRO A 11 -20.09 -65.23 18.94
CA PRO A 11 -20.85 -64.85 17.75
C PRO A 11 -22.40 -65.16 17.87
N SER A 12 -23.09 -64.93 16.76
CA SER A 12 -24.09 -65.82 16.12
C SER A 12 -25.40 -65.15 15.75
N GLN A 13 -25.59 -65.06 14.43
CA GLN A 13 -26.72 -65.49 13.59
C GLN A 13 -28.16 -65.11 13.97
N SER A 14 -28.77 -64.33 13.12
CA SER A 14 -29.94 -64.80 12.37
C SER A 14 -30.16 -63.97 11.13
N GLN A 15 -30.14 -64.71 10.05
CA GLN A 15 -30.46 -64.38 8.68
C GLN A 15 -31.95 -64.13 8.49
N GLN A 16 -32.23 -63.41 7.38
CA GLN A 16 -33.44 -63.47 6.57
C GLN A 16 -34.63 -62.62 7.00
N SER A 17 -34.76 -61.51 6.37
CA SER A 17 -35.94 -61.12 5.58
C SER A 17 -35.92 -59.60 5.38
N GLN A 18 -35.63 -59.10 4.19
CA GLN A 18 -36.31 -58.03 3.52
C GLN A 18 -35.53 -57.47 2.35
N SER A 19 -35.53 -58.28 1.32
CA SER A 19 -35.25 -57.87 -0.05
C SER A 19 -36.54 -57.41 -0.68
N GLN A 20 -37.03 -56.17 -0.43
CA GLN A 20 -38.11 -55.59 -1.25
C GLN A 20 -38.41 -54.10 -0.94
N GLN A 21 -37.46 -53.33 -0.42
CA GLN A 21 -37.70 -51.89 -0.21
C GLN A 21 -36.53 -51.00 -0.67
N SER A 22 -35.72 -51.44 -1.61
CA SER A 22 -34.53 -50.71 -2.08
C SER A 22 -34.66 -50.14 -3.51
N GLN A 23 -35.86 -50.05 -4.05
CA GLN A 23 -36.04 -49.57 -5.43
C GLN A 23 -36.84 -48.27 -5.60
N SER A 24 -37.27 -47.65 -4.50
CA SER A 24 -38.04 -46.40 -4.56
C SER A 24 -37.31 -45.21 -3.90
N GLN A 25 -36.07 -45.36 -3.46
CA GLN A 25 -35.28 -44.30 -2.82
C GLN A 25 -34.09 -43.80 -3.66
N GLN A 26 -33.92 -44.34 -4.86
CA GLN A 26 -32.80 -43.94 -5.77
C GLN A 26 -33.19 -42.89 -6.79
N SER A 27 -34.43 -42.41 -6.80
CA SER A 27 -34.89 -41.36 -7.73
C SER A 27 -35.09 -39.98 -7.08
N GLN A 28 -34.75 -39.80 -5.79
CA GLN A 28 -34.97 -38.54 -5.10
C GLN A 28 -33.70 -37.92 -4.50
N SER A 29 -32.53 -38.51 -4.74
CA SER A 29 -31.22 -38.02 -4.29
C SER A 29 -30.41 -37.30 -5.35
N GLN A 30 -31.00 -36.97 -6.49
CA GLN A 30 -30.31 -36.24 -7.58
C GLN A 30 -30.75 -34.79 -7.74
N GLN A 31 -31.46 -34.21 -6.78
CA GLN A 31 -31.97 -32.85 -6.89
C GLN A 31 -31.66 -31.95 -5.67
N SER A 32 -30.62 -32.29 -4.92
CA SER A 32 -30.06 -31.42 -3.88
C SER A 32 -28.55 -31.33 -4.03
N GLN A 33 -28.09 -31.01 -5.24
CA GLN A 33 -26.76 -30.49 -5.41
C GLN A 33 -26.78 -29.05 -4.87
N SER A 34 -26.35 -28.94 -3.62
CA SER A 34 -26.03 -27.69 -2.91
C SER A 34 -25.42 -26.68 -3.88
N GLN A 35 -26.13 -25.57 -4.11
CA GLN A 35 -25.57 -24.35 -4.66
C GLN A 35 -24.48 -23.86 -3.70
N GLN A 36 -23.26 -24.37 -3.86
CA GLN A 36 -22.09 -23.65 -3.36
C GLN A 36 -22.06 -22.31 -4.10
N PRO A 37 -21.83 -21.20 -3.41
CA PRO A 37 -21.68 -19.90 -4.08
C PRO A 37 -20.52 -20.05 -5.07
N GLN A 38 -20.82 -19.98 -6.37
CA GLN A 38 -19.83 -20.05 -7.43
C GLN A 38 -18.89 -18.84 -7.27
N THR A 39 -17.60 -19.06 -7.34
CA THR A 39 -16.65 -17.94 -7.35
C THR A 39 -16.84 -17.14 -8.65
N PRO A 40 -16.58 -15.82 -8.64
CA PRO A 40 -16.69 -14.99 -9.85
C PRO A 40 -15.92 -15.55 -11.05
N GLU A 41 -14.80 -16.22 -10.81
CA GLU A 41 -13.96 -16.87 -11.82
C GLU A 41 -14.65 -18.13 -12.42
N GLN A 42 -15.37 -18.89 -11.59
CA GLN A 42 -16.13 -20.07 -12.06
C GLN A 42 -17.30 -19.64 -12.95
N GLU A 43 -17.96 -18.53 -12.64
CA GLU A 43 -19.04 -18.00 -13.47
C GLU A 43 -18.53 -17.47 -14.82
N VAL A 44 -17.35 -16.83 -14.86
CA VAL A 44 -16.70 -16.43 -16.13
C VAL A 44 -16.32 -17.66 -16.95
N ALA A 45 -15.73 -18.69 -16.33
CA ALA A 45 -15.38 -19.93 -17.01
C ALA A 45 -16.61 -20.61 -17.61
N GLN A 46 -17.72 -20.59 -16.90
CA GLN A 46 -19.00 -21.12 -17.38
C GLN A 46 -19.54 -20.34 -18.58
N GLN A 47 -19.54 -18.99 -18.53
CA GLN A 47 -19.94 -18.13 -19.64
C GLN A 47 -19.09 -18.34 -20.89
N LEU A 48 -17.77 -18.50 -20.72
CA LEU A 48 -16.87 -18.82 -21.82
C LEU A 48 -17.15 -20.19 -22.42
N GLN A 49 -17.43 -21.18 -21.58
CA GLN A 49 -17.79 -22.53 -22.05
C GLN A 49 -19.10 -22.54 -22.81
N GLU A 50 -20.12 -21.79 -22.35
CA GLU A 50 -21.37 -21.60 -23.06
C GLU A 50 -21.16 -20.90 -24.42
N ALA A 51 -20.33 -19.87 -24.47
CA ALA A 51 -19.99 -19.19 -25.72
C ALA A 51 -19.32 -20.15 -26.72
N ILE A 52 -18.39 -20.99 -26.27
CA ILE A 52 -17.73 -22.02 -27.10
C ILE A 52 -18.77 -22.99 -27.65
N THR A 53 -19.68 -23.48 -26.81
CA THR A 53 -20.76 -24.39 -27.21
C THR A 53 -21.64 -23.80 -28.30
N ARG A 54 -22.06 -22.51 -28.13
CA ARG A 54 -22.87 -21.77 -29.10
C ARG A 54 -22.15 -21.56 -30.42
N MET A 55 -20.84 -21.27 -30.40
CA MET A 55 -20.03 -21.17 -31.63
C MET A 55 -19.93 -22.51 -32.37
N GLN A 56 -19.79 -23.62 -31.66
CA GLN A 56 -19.79 -24.95 -32.27
C GLN A 56 -21.15 -25.35 -32.86
N GLU A 57 -22.24 -24.96 -32.22
CA GLU A 57 -23.60 -25.14 -32.73
C GLU A 57 -23.80 -24.30 -33.99
N ALA A 58 -23.38 -23.02 -33.98
CA ALA A 58 -23.42 -22.18 -35.20
C ALA A 58 -22.64 -22.75 -36.37
N GLU A 59 -21.47 -23.32 -36.13
CA GLU A 59 -20.65 -24.00 -37.15
C GLU A 59 -21.42 -25.16 -37.78
N ARG A 60 -22.04 -26.03 -36.97
CA ARG A 60 -22.86 -27.16 -37.45
C ARG A 60 -24.08 -26.73 -38.24
N GLU A 61 -24.77 -25.66 -37.81
CA GLU A 61 -25.93 -25.10 -38.52
C GLU A 61 -25.52 -24.48 -39.87
N LEU A 62 -24.35 -23.83 -39.93
CA LEU A 62 -23.79 -23.34 -41.20
C LEU A 62 -23.44 -24.49 -42.16
N GLU A 63 -22.87 -25.62 -41.67
CA GLU A 63 -22.62 -26.82 -42.47
C GLU A 63 -23.91 -27.41 -43.05
N ARG A 64 -25.03 -27.28 -42.33
CA ARG A 64 -26.35 -27.71 -42.76
C ARG A 64 -27.08 -26.70 -43.64
N ALA A 65 -26.45 -25.55 -43.93
CA ALA A 65 -27.00 -24.41 -44.64
C ALA A 65 -28.23 -23.76 -43.95
N GLN A 66 -28.37 -23.93 -42.62
CA GLN A 66 -29.40 -23.30 -41.79
C GLN A 66 -28.91 -21.95 -41.31
N ARG A 67 -29.00 -20.92 -42.14
CA ARG A 67 -28.38 -19.59 -41.89
C ARG A 67 -29.00 -18.83 -40.73
N ASP A 68 -30.31 -18.91 -40.57
CA ASP A 68 -31.02 -18.12 -39.54
C ASP A 68 -30.70 -18.66 -38.15
N GLU A 69 -30.72 -20.00 -37.97
CA GLU A 69 -30.36 -20.65 -36.72
C GLU A 69 -28.88 -20.39 -36.36
N ALA A 70 -27.97 -20.46 -37.33
CA ALA A 70 -26.57 -20.16 -37.13
C ALA A 70 -26.35 -18.69 -36.68
N THR A 71 -27.09 -17.74 -37.25
CA THR A 71 -27.01 -16.33 -36.85
C THR A 71 -27.48 -16.12 -35.42
N ASP A 72 -28.53 -16.81 -34.98
CA ASP A 72 -29.03 -16.73 -33.63
C ASP A 72 -28.05 -17.35 -32.61
N GLN A 73 -27.41 -18.47 -32.95
CA GLN A 73 -26.32 -19.05 -32.14
C GLN A 73 -25.11 -18.13 -32.04
N GLN A 74 -24.73 -17.44 -33.11
CA GLN A 74 -23.66 -16.47 -33.13
C GLN A 74 -23.95 -15.25 -32.23
N ARG A 75 -25.18 -14.71 -32.28
CA ARG A 75 -25.60 -13.63 -31.38
C ARG A 75 -25.53 -14.02 -29.91
N GLN A 76 -26.01 -15.22 -29.56
CA GLN A 76 -25.95 -15.73 -28.20
C GLN A 76 -24.51 -15.93 -27.74
N ALA A 77 -23.62 -16.43 -28.60
CA ALA A 77 -22.20 -16.53 -28.30
C ALA A 77 -21.57 -15.14 -28.05
N GLU A 78 -21.92 -14.14 -28.88
CA GLU A 78 -21.44 -12.76 -28.70
C GLU A 78 -21.93 -12.15 -27.38
N GLU A 79 -23.19 -12.33 -27.02
CA GLU A 79 -23.73 -11.87 -25.74
C GLU A 79 -23.03 -12.52 -24.54
N ASN A 80 -22.78 -13.83 -24.59
CA ASN A 80 -22.06 -14.56 -23.55
C ASN A 80 -20.61 -14.07 -23.44
N LEU A 81 -19.93 -13.80 -24.55
CA LEU A 81 -18.57 -13.24 -24.55
C LEU A 81 -18.55 -11.81 -23.98
N ARG A 82 -19.50 -10.95 -24.33
CA ARG A 82 -19.60 -9.62 -23.76
C ARG A 82 -19.82 -9.68 -22.26
N ALA A 83 -20.73 -10.54 -21.79
CA ALA A 83 -20.97 -10.71 -20.36
C ALA A 83 -19.73 -11.22 -19.63
N ALA A 84 -18.95 -12.13 -20.23
CA ALA A 84 -17.70 -12.61 -19.68
C ALA A 84 -16.64 -11.50 -19.60
N ILE A 85 -16.51 -10.67 -20.65
CA ILE A 85 -15.61 -9.51 -20.66
C ILE A 85 -15.96 -8.53 -19.55
N ASP A 86 -17.23 -8.11 -19.46
CA ASP A 86 -17.70 -7.17 -18.43
C ASP A 86 -17.43 -7.70 -17.03
N ARG A 87 -17.52 -9.01 -16.85
CA ARG A 87 -17.27 -9.65 -15.56
C ARG A 87 -15.78 -9.71 -15.24
N LEU A 88 -14.94 -10.06 -16.21
CA LEU A 88 -13.48 -10.03 -16.06
C LEU A 88 -12.98 -8.62 -15.72
N GLU A 89 -13.50 -7.59 -16.39
CA GLU A 89 -13.16 -6.21 -16.07
C GLU A 89 -13.54 -5.81 -14.64
N ARG A 90 -14.67 -6.31 -14.14
CA ARG A 90 -15.07 -6.09 -12.74
C ARG A 90 -14.14 -6.78 -11.77
N ILE A 91 -13.77 -8.04 -12.04
CA ILE A 91 -12.81 -8.80 -11.21
C ILE A 91 -11.45 -8.11 -11.20
N LEU A 92 -10.93 -7.73 -12.37
CA LEU A 92 -9.64 -7.03 -12.48
C LEU A 92 -9.63 -5.71 -11.70
N ARG A 93 -10.72 -4.92 -11.80
CA ARG A 93 -10.84 -3.69 -11.01
C ARG A 93 -10.86 -3.96 -9.51
N GLN A 94 -11.60 -4.97 -9.07
CA GLN A 94 -11.64 -5.35 -7.66
C GLN A 94 -10.27 -5.79 -7.15
N LEU A 95 -9.56 -6.63 -7.90
CA LEU A 95 -8.20 -7.09 -7.52
C LEU A 95 -7.22 -5.92 -7.44
N ARG A 96 -7.25 -4.97 -8.38
CA ARG A 96 -6.43 -3.76 -8.33
C ARG A 96 -6.75 -2.89 -7.12
N GLU A 97 -8.04 -2.71 -6.80
CA GLU A 97 -8.45 -1.96 -5.60
C GLU A 97 -7.96 -2.63 -4.31
N GLU A 98 -8.04 -3.95 -4.22
CA GLU A 98 -7.55 -4.71 -3.06
C GLU A 98 -6.02 -4.65 -2.95
N GLU A 99 -5.30 -4.73 -4.06
CA GLU A 99 -3.85 -4.59 -4.10
C GLU A 99 -3.42 -3.19 -3.66
N MET A 100 -4.05 -2.16 -4.22
CA MET A 100 -3.81 -0.76 -3.83
C MET A 100 -4.06 -0.53 -2.33
N GLN A 101 -5.14 -1.07 -1.77
CA GLN A 101 -5.40 -0.97 -0.33
C GLN A 101 -4.32 -1.64 0.51
N ARG A 102 -3.81 -2.80 0.07
CA ARG A 102 -2.72 -3.51 0.76
C ARG A 102 -1.41 -2.70 0.73
N GLU A 103 -1.07 -2.13 -0.41
CA GLU A 103 0.17 -1.33 -0.55
C GLU A 103 0.09 -0.04 0.27
N LEU A 104 -1.05 0.68 0.24
CA LEU A 104 -1.28 1.84 1.12
C LEU A 104 -1.14 1.48 2.61
N ALA A 105 -1.72 0.36 3.03
CA ALA A 105 -1.64 -0.09 4.42
C ALA A 105 -0.20 -0.47 4.82
N LYS A 106 0.55 -1.14 3.95
CA LYS A 106 1.97 -1.49 4.18
C LYS A 106 2.83 -0.22 4.32
N LEU A 107 2.63 0.74 3.42
CA LEU A 107 3.36 2.01 3.44
C LEU A 107 3.02 2.80 4.72
N GLU A 108 1.73 2.93 5.06
CA GLU A 108 1.31 3.61 6.28
C GLU A 108 1.91 2.97 7.54
N ALA A 109 1.86 1.64 7.66
CA ALA A 109 2.44 0.93 8.79
C ALA A 109 3.95 1.20 8.93
N ARG A 110 4.67 1.28 7.82
CA ARG A 110 6.10 1.59 7.80
C ARG A 110 6.37 3.03 8.22
N LEU A 111 5.62 3.99 7.69
CA LEU A 111 5.77 5.41 8.08
C LEU A 111 5.45 5.62 9.56
N ARG A 112 4.42 4.97 10.10
CA ARG A 112 4.10 4.98 11.54
C ARG A 112 5.23 4.41 12.39
N LYS A 113 5.84 3.31 11.94
CA LYS A 113 7.03 2.75 12.61
C LYS A 113 8.17 3.74 12.63
N MET A 114 8.46 4.39 11.49
CA MET A 114 9.50 5.42 11.40
C MET A 114 9.20 6.59 12.32
N ALA A 115 7.96 7.08 12.36
CA ALA A 115 7.54 8.17 13.24
C ALA A 115 7.72 7.82 14.73
N ALA A 116 7.34 6.62 15.13
CA ALA A 116 7.53 6.16 16.51
C ALA A 116 9.02 6.07 16.88
N MET A 117 9.88 5.53 15.97
CA MET A 117 11.32 5.48 16.18
C MET A 117 11.91 6.89 16.25
N GLN A 118 11.49 7.80 15.36
CA GLN A 118 11.98 9.18 15.32
C GLN A 118 11.59 9.96 16.57
N SER A 119 10.36 9.81 17.05
CA SER A 119 9.91 10.42 18.30
C SER A 119 10.78 9.98 19.47
N GLN A 120 11.07 8.67 19.58
CA GLN A 120 11.93 8.15 20.66
C GLN A 120 13.34 8.72 20.57
N VAL A 121 13.96 8.73 19.38
CA VAL A 121 15.31 9.28 19.22
C VAL A 121 15.35 10.77 19.50
N LEU A 122 14.33 11.52 19.11
CA LEU A 122 14.23 12.95 19.44
C LEU A 122 14.12 13.20 20.94
N ASP A 123 13.24 12.48 21.65
CA ASP A 123 13.07 12.61 23.10
C ASP A 123 14.36 12.28 23.84
N ASP A 124 15.06 11.22 23.47
CA ASP A 124 16.34 10.81 24.04
C ASP A 124 17.45 11.83 23.71
N THR A 125 17.43 12.42 22.51
CA THR A 125 18.36 13.50 22.11
C THR A 125 18.15 14.74 22.97
N ILE A 126 16.89 15.15 23.20
CA ILE A 126 16.54 16.28 24.05
C ILE A 126 16.99 16.02 25.50
N ALA A 127 16.70 14.83 26.03
CA ALA A 127 17.09 14.42 27.37
C ALA A 127 18.63 14.44 27.53
N LEU A 128 19.37 13.95 26.54
CA LEU A 128 20.84 13.97 26.55
C LEU A 128 21.39 15.39 26.44
N ALA A 129 20.77 16.24 25.61
CA ALA A 129 21.15 17.66 25.42
C ALA A 129 20.92 18.52 26.67
N ALA A 130 20.01 18.12 27.59
CA ALA A 130 19.80 18.79 28.87
C ALA A 130 21.06 18.77 29.77
N THR A 131 22.01 17.85 29.51
CA THR A 131 23.32 17.85 30.17
C THR A 131 24.13 19.05 29.70
N PRO A 132 24.54 19.96 30.62
CA PRO A 132 25.35 21.11 30.26
C PRO A 132 26.61 20.73 29.51
N ARG A 133 27.02 21.53 28.54
CA ARG A 133 28.22 21.25 27.72
C ARG A 133 29.48 20.99 28.56
N SER A 134 29.63 21.70 29.68
CA SER A 134 30.77 21.54 30.63
C SER A 134 30.76 20.20 31.37
N GLN A 135 29.65 19.49 31.42
CA GLN A 135 29.46 18.19 32.10
C GLN A 135 29.42 17.02 31.10
N ARG A 136 29.44 17.28 29.79
CA ARG A 136 29.50 16.25 28.77
C ARG A 136 30.82 15.50 28.84
N ASN A 137 30.73 14.21 28.80
CA ASN A 137 31.84 13.28 28.95
C ASN A 137 31.71 12.08 28.00
N ARG A 138 32.65 11.12 28.11
CA ARG A 138 32.65 9.91 27.29
C ARG A 138 31.28 9.15 27.32
N GLN A 139 30.59 9.18 28.44
CA GLN A 139 29.28 8.53 28.53
C GLN A 139 28.21 9.25 27.67
N THR A 140 28.31 10.58 27.57
CA THR A 140 27.49 11.37 26.62
C THR A 140 27.79 11.00 25.18
N ASP A 141 29.08 10.83 24.83
CA ASP A 141 29.50 10.43 23.48
C ASP A 141 28.99 9.03 23.13
N LEU A 142 29.07 8.07 24.06
CA LEU A 142 28.52 6.73 23.85
C LEU A 142 27.02 6.74 23.60
N LYS A 143 26.25 7.46 24.43
CA LYS A 143 24.80 7.60 24.26
C LYS A 143 24.45 8.29 22.96
N ALA A 144 25.17 9.33 22.55
CA ALA A 144 24.96 10.00 21.27
C ALA A 144 25.27 9.03 20.10
N GLY A 145 26.29 8.17 20.24
CA GLY A 145 26.59 7.12 19.28
C GLY A 145 25.49 6.07 19.16
N ASP A 146 24.88 5.67 20.29
CA ASP A 146 23.73 4.76 20.30
C ASP A 146 22.51 5.39 19.58
N LEU A 147 22.23 6.68 19.83
CA LEU A 147 21.18 7.41 19.13
C LEU A 147 21.47 7.54 17.62
N ALA A 148 22.73 7.77 17.24
CA ALA A 148 23.13 7.75 15.83
C ALA A 148 22.87 6.40 15.16
N PHE A 149 23.03 5.30 15.89
CA PHE A 149 22.73 3.96 15.38
C PHE A 149 21.21 3.75 15.22
N GLU A 150 20.40 4.21 16.17
CA GLU A 150 18.94 4.15 16.04
C GLU A 150 18.46 4.99 14.85
N GLU A 151 19.04 6.18 14.62
CA GLU A 151 18.73 7.04 13.46
C GLU A 151 19.07 6.33 12.13
N LYS A 152 20.17 5.58 12.05
CA LYS A 152 20.49 4.76 10.87
C LYS A 152 19.44 3.69 10.59
N LYS A 153 18.78 3.14 11.61
CA LYS A 153 17.68 2.20 11.40
C LYS A 153 16.48 2.88 10.75
N ILE A 154 16.20 4.16 11.10
CA ILE A 154 15.16 4.93 10.45
C ILE A 154 15.51 5.17 8.98
N THR A 155 16.78 5.48 8.67
CA THR A 155 17.26 5.55 7.28
C THR A 155 16.98 4.26 6.49
N MET A 156 17.23 3.10 7.09
CA MET A 156 16.94 1.80 6.45
C MET A 156 15.44 1.59 6.20
N GLU A 157 14.57 2.05 7.11
CA GLU A 157 13.12 1.99 6.88
C GLU A 157 12.69 2.97 5.78
N ALA A 158 13.34 4.15 5.67
CA ALA A 158 13.10 5.08 4.56
C ALA A 158 13.51 4.46 3.21
N ASP A 159 14.64 3.75 3.14
CA ASP A 159 15.05 3.02 1.93
C ASP A 159 14.01 1.97 1.50
N ARG A 160 13.43 1.25 2.46
CA ARG A 160 12.38 0.27 2.21
C ARG A 160 11.05 0.92 1.78
N ALA A 161 10.70 2.08 2.35
CA ALA A 161 9.54 2.86 1.92
C ALA A 161 9.72 3.37 0.48
N MET A 162 10.93 3.80 0.14
CA MET A 162 11.28 4.24 -1.22
C MET A 162 11.11 3.12 -2.25
N LEU A 163 11.46 1.87 -1.93
CA LEU A 163 11.26 0.74 -2.83
C LEU A 163 9.78 0.54 -3.13
N LEU A 164 8.92 0.52 -2.12
CA LEU A 164 7.46 0.39 -2.30
C LEU A 164 6.90 1.50 -3.19
N LEU A 165 7.31 2.74 -2.96
CA LEU A 165 6.84 3.89 -3.74
C LEU A 165 7.31 3.86 -5.20
N ARG A 166 8.50 3.30 -5.47
CA ARG A 166 9.02 3.16 -6.84
C ARG A 166 8.35 2.02 -7.60
N GLU A 167 8.02 0.93 -6.94
CA GLU A 167 7.31 -0.20 -7.54
C GLU A 167 5.90 0.22 -7.95
N GLU A 168 5.25 1.07 -7.18
CA GLU A 168 3.91 1.57 -7.45
C GLU A 168 3.91 2.62 -8.59
N GLY A 169 4.85 3.56 -8.57
CA GLY A 169 5.20 4.47 -9.68
C GLY A 169 4.19 5.57 -10.02
N SER A 170 3.01 5.64 -9.39
CA SER A 170 1.97 6.62 -9.74
C SER A 170 2.13 7.99 -9.07
N SER A 171 2.89 8.06 -7.98
CA SER A 171 3.11 9.28 -7.19
C SER A 171 4.47 9.89 -7.46
N VAL A 172 4.54 11.22 -7.48
CA VAL A 172 5.78 12.00 -7.68
C VAL A 172 6.24 12.65 -6.37
N ALA A 173 5.30 13.17 -5.57
CA ALA A 173 5.61 13.90 -4.35
C ALA A 173 6.02 12.98 -3.20
N PHE A 174 5.39 11.81 -3.04
CA PHE A 174 5.73 10.88 -1.96
C PHE A 174 7.18 10.38 -2.01
N PRO A 175 7.73 9.93 -3.15
CA PRO A 175 9.14 9.56 -3.26
C PRO A 175 10.09 10.69 -2.89
N GLU A 176 9.78 11.94 -3.26
CA GLU A 176 10.63 13.07 -2.90
C GLU A 176 10.62 13.34 -1.40
N VAL A 177 9.44 13.32 -0.73
CA VAL A 177 9.37 13.49 0.73
C VAL A 177 10.18 12.40 1.43
N VAL A 178 10.07 11.14 1.02
CA VAL A 178 10.86 10.03 1.60
C VAL A 178 12.35 10.21 1.33
N SER A 179 12.72 10.72 0.15
CA SER A 179 14.11 11.05 -0.18
C SER A 179 14.70 12.12 0.73
N GLN A 180 13.93 13.16 1.03
CA GLN A 180 14.31 14.21 1.97
C GLN A 180 14.44 13.67 3.40
N ILE A 181 13.47 12.88 3.87
CA ILE A 181 13.52 12.22 5.18
C ILE A 181 14.78 11.35 5.27
N ARG A 182 15.07 10.55 4.24
CA ARG A 182 16.28 9.72 4.19
C ARG A 182 17.56 10.54 4.30
N SER A 183 17.65 11.64 3.56
CA SER A 183 18.79 12.55 3.60
C SER A 183 18.97 13.17 4.99
N ASP A 184 17.85 13.57 5.60
CA ASP A 184 17.83 14.16 6.92
C ASP A 184 18.22 13.17 8.03
N THR A 185 17.73 11.93 7.97
CA THR A 185 18.13 10.88 8.92
C THR A 185 19.62 10.56 8.84
N VAL A 186 20.20 10.51 7.62
CA VAL A 186 21.66 10.36 7.45
C VAL A 186 22.41 11.52 8.09
N ARG A 187 21.93 12.75 7.90
CA ARG A 187 22.54 13.96 8.48
C ARG A 187 22.45 13.97 10.00
N VAL A 188 21.29 13.62 10.56
CA VAL A 188 21.11 13.51 12.01
C VAL A 188 22.04 12.45 12.58
N ALA A 189 22.14 11.28 11.95
CA ALA A 189 23.05 10.22 12.37
C ALA A 189 24.54 10.68 12.40
N ASP A 190 24.96 11.48 11.42
CA ASP A 190 26.31 12.07 11.40
C ASP A 190 26.50 13.10 12.54
N LEU A 191 25.52 13.98 12.76
CA LEU A 191 25.57 14.95 13.85
C LEU A 191 25.63 14.26 15.23
N LEU A 192 24.76 13.29 15.47
CA LEU A 192 24.74 12.51 16.71
C LEU A 192 26.04 11.73 16.90
N GLY A 193 26.59 11.13 15.83
CA GLY A 193 27.88 10.43 15.87
C GLY A 193 29.07 11.33 16.23
N ARG A 194 28.93 12.65 16.05
CA ARG A 194 29.87 13.67 16.48
C ARG A 194 29.47 14.36 17.78
N THR A 195 28.53 13.82 18.53
CA THR A 195 27.97 14.39 19.77
C THR A 195 27.38 15.80 19.58
N LYS A 196 26.98 16.15 18.35
CA LYS A 196 26.27 17.40 18.04
C LYS A 196 24.76 17.19 18.26
N ILE A 197 24.33 17.24 19.53
CA ILE A 197 22.99 16.91 20.00
C ILE A 197 22.11 18.17 20.25
N ASP A 198 22.59 19.34 19.88
CA ASP A 198 21.94 20.62 20.18
C ASP A 198 20.86 20.98 19.12
N ALA A 199 20.45 22.25 19.11
CA ALA A 199 19.28 22.74 18.36
C ALA A 199 19.22 22.36 16.86
N ILE A 200 20.38 22.21 16.18
CA ILE A 200 20.38 21.83 14.75
C ILE A 200 19.91 20.40 14.58
N ALA A 201 20.47 19.45 15.33
CA ALA A 201 20.08 18.03 15.23
C ALA A 201 18.61 17.86 15.62
N GLN A 202 18.20 18.44 16.75
CA GLN A 202 16.80 18.38 17.22
C GLN A 202 15.83 19.02 16.22
N GLY A 203 16.19 20.14 15.60
CA GLY A 203 15.37 20.78 14.60
C GLY A 203 15.15 19.93 13.35
N ILE A 204 16.20 19.25 12.87
CA ILE A 204 16.08 18.31 11.73
C ILE A 204 15.22 17.09 12.13
N GLN A 205 15.39 16.54 13.34
CA GLN A 205 14.57 15.45 13.86
C GLN A 205 13.07 15.82 13.93
N GLN A 206 12.76 17.06 14.37
CA GLN A 206 11.40 17.58 14.37
C GLN A 206 10.84 17.71 12.94
N ASP A 207 11.64 18.16 11.99
CA ASP A 207 11.24 18.28 10.58
C ASP A 207 10.95 16.89 9.97
N ILE A 208 11.76 15.85 10.30
CA ILE A 208 11.52 14.47 9.90
C ILE A 208 10.19 13.96 10.46
N LEU A 209 9.94 14.18 11.75
CA LEU A 209 8.72 13.73 12.41
C LEU A 209 7.48 14.38 11.78
N ALA A 210 7.49 15.69 11.59
CA ALA A 210 6.42 16.43 10.92
C ALA A 210 6.17 15.91 9.49
N ALA A 211 7.25 15.62 8.73
CA ALA A 211 7.12 15.05 7.39
C ALA A 211 6.42 13.69 7.40
N LEU A 212 6.79 12.81 8.33
CA LEU A 212 6.20 11.48 8.49
C LEU A 212 4.72 11.57 8.85
N GLU A 213 4.34 12.46 9.79
CA GLU A 213 2.95 12.68 10.19
C GLU A 213 2.09 13.20 9.03
N GLU A 214 2.60 14.12 8.23
CA GLU A 214 1.92 14.65 7.04
C GLU A 214 1.68 13.54 5.99
N MET A 215 2.69 12.71 5.74
CA MET A 215 2.56 11.57 4.83
C MET A 215 1.53 10.55 5.33
N ILE A 216 1.55 10.22 6.62
CA ILE A 216 0.57 9.31 7.24
C ILE A 216 -0.85 9.87 7.07
N ALA A 217 -1.05 11.17 7.33
CA ALA A 217 -2.34 11.81 7.16
C ALA A 217 -2.82 11.80 5.70
N ALA A 218 -1.92 12.00 4.73
CA ALA A 218 -2.22 11.92 3.31
C ALA A 218 -2.64 10.49 2.88
N LEU A 219 -1.91 9.46 3.35
CA LEU A 219 -2.24 8.05 3.07
C LEU A 219 -3.59 7.64 3.68
N GLN A 220 -3.86 8.04 4.92
CA GLN A 220 -5.15 7.79 5.57
C GLN A 220 -6.30 8.44 4.84
N LYS A 221 -6.07 9.63 4.29
CA LYS A 221 -7.07 10.28 3.44
C LYS A 221 -7.31 9.47 2.18
N ALA A 222 -6.26 9.06 1.48
CA ALA A 222 -6.36 8.24 0.27
C ALA A 222 -7.12 6.92 0.52
N GLN A 223 -6.83 6.23 1.62
CA GLN A 223 -7.55 5.01 2.04
C GLN A 223 -9.05 5.26 2.26
N ARG A 224 -9.40 6.35 2.95
CA ARG A 224 -10.80 6.73 3.19
C ARG A 224 -11.53 7.09 1.90
N ASP A 225 -10.87 7.74 0.97
CA ASP A 225 -11.47 8.13 -0.30
C ASP A 225 -11.69 6.89 -1.19
N LEU A 226 -10.77 5.94 -1.21
CA LEU A 226 -10.92 4.61 -1.84
C LEU A 226 -12.12 3.84 -1.25
N GLU A 227 -12.24 3.79 0.07
CA GLU A 227 -13.34 3.11 0.75
C GLU A 227 -14.70 3.73 0.39
N LYS A 228 -14.80 5.06 0.36
CA LYS A 228 -16.02 5.77 -0.08
C LYS A 228 -16.39 5.46 -1.52
N GLN A 229 -15.42 5.43 -2.43
CA GLN A 229 -15.65 5.07 -3.83
C GLN A 229 -16.18 3.63 -3.96
N ARG A 230 -15.60 2.70 -3.19
CA ARG A 230 -16.06 1.31 -3.14
C ARG A 230 -17.53 1.21 -2.68
N GLN A 231 -17.89 1.92 -1.61
CA GLN A 231 -19.25 1.95 -1.09
C GLN A 231 -20.25 2.55 -2.09
N GLN A 232 -19.90 3.63 -2.78
CA GLN A 232 -20.72 4.25 -3.82
C GLN A 232 -20.98 3.30 -5.00
N ARG A 233 -19.98 2.55 -5.44
CA ARG A 233 -20.11 1.53 -6.50
C ARG A 233 -21.01 0.38 -6.08
N GLN A 234 -20.96 -0.06 -4.83
CA GLN A 234 -21.86 -1.10 -4.31
C GLN A 234 -23.32 -0.66 -4.27
N GLN A 235 -23.58 0.65 -4.18
CA GLN A 235 -24.93 1.24 -4.20
C GLN A 235 -25.48 1.50 -5.63
N GLY A 236 -24.83 0.96 -6.66
CA GLY A 236 -25.33 1.02 -8.04
C GLY A 236 -25.00 2.29 -8.82
N GLN A 237 -24.16 3.17 -8.29
CA GLN A 237 -23.65 4.31 -9.04
C GLN A 237 -22.43 3.86 -9.85
N SER A 238 -22.67 3.50 -11.11
CA SER A 238 -21.57 3.19 -12.04
C SER A 238 -20.76 4.45 -12.34
N PRO A 239 -19.44 4.42 -12.26
CA PRO A 239 -18.62 5.53 -12.73
C PRO A 239 -18.79 5.69 -14.24
N PRO A 240 -18.67 6.91 -14.78
CA PRO A 240 -18.75 7.14 -16.22
C PRO A 240 -17.65 6.33 -16.95
N PRO A 241 -17.98 5.76 -18.13
CA PRO A 241 -17.02 5.02 -18.95
C PRO A 241 -15.88 5.95 -19.36
N GLY A 242 -14.63 5.53 -19.09
CA GLY A 242 -13.42 6.27 -19.49
C GLY A 242 -12.52 6.76 -18.34
N GLN A 243 -12.78 6.40 -17.09
CA GLN A 243 -11.80 6.66 -16.02
C GLN A 243 -10.62 5.70 -16.15
N GLN A 244 -9.52 6.26 -16.65
CA GLN A 244 -8.18 5.66 -16.64
C GLN A 244 -7.75 5.27 -15.23
N GLU A 245 -6.73 4.43 -15.14
CA GLU A 245 -6.09 3.97 -13.88
C GLU A 245 -5.93 5.13 -12.91
N GLN A 246 -6.61 5.02 -11.75
CA GLN A 246 -6.52 6.06 -10.74
C GLN A 246 -5.16 5.92 -10.04
N PRO A 247 -4.39 7.02 -9.94
CA PRO A 247 -3.15 7.01 -9.18
C PRO A 247 -3.44 6.71 -7.70
N LEU A 248 -2.46 6.12 -7.00
CA LEU A 248 -2.53 5.79 -5.57
C LEU A 248 -2.96 6.99 -4.73
N VAL A 249 -2.57 8.18 -5.15
CA VAL A 249 -2.86 9.45 -4.49
C VAL A 249 -3.37 10.45 -5.51
N GLU A 250 -4.49 11.09 -5.22
CA GLU A 250 -5.03 12.16 -6.07
C GLU A 250 -4.03 13.33 -6.21
N ALA A 251 -3.96 13.95 -7.37
CA ALA A 251 -3.09 15.10 -7.67
C ALA A 251 -3.23 16.24 -6.64
N ILE A 252 -4.40 16.43 -6.05
CA ILE A 252 -4.62 17.42 -4.98
C ILE A 252 -3.85 17.05 -3.70
N ALA A 253 -3.75 15.78 -3.36
CA ALA A 253 -2.98 15.33 -2.19
C ALA A 253 -1.48 15.50 -2.43
N GLU A 254 -1.00 15.24 -3.64
CA GLU A 254 0.39 15.52 -4.04
C GLU A 254 0.72 17.01 -3.98
N LEU A 255 -0.15 17.88 -4.49
CA LEU A 255 0.03 19.34 -4.37
C LEU A 255 0.06 19.81 -2.92
N LYS A 256 -0.70 19.18 -2.02
CA LYS A 256 -0.62 19.48 -0.59
C LYS A 256 0.73 19.08 0.00
N LEU A 257 1.26 17.92 -0.35
CA LEU A 257 2.60 17.50 0.08
C LEU A 257 3.68 18.45 -0.46
N ILE A 258 3.59 18.86 -1.72
CA ILE A 258 4.50 19.87 -2.30
C ILE A 258 4.45 21.17 -1.48
N ARG A 259 3.25 21.65 -1.17
CA ARG A 259 3.09 22.84 -0.34
C ARG A 259 3.72 22.66 1.05
N THR A 260 3.57 21.52 1.69
CA THR A 260 4.16 21.28 3.02
C THR A 260 5.68 21.18 2.95
N MET A 261 6.25 20.61 1.89
CA MET A 261 7.69 20.65 1.64
C MET A 261 8.20 22.09 1.52
N GLU A 262 7.50 22.95 0.80
CA GLU A 262 7.84 24.35 0.62
C GLU A 262 7.80 25.14 1.95
N VAL A 263 6.74 24.94 2.73
CA VAL A 263 6.62 25.54 4.07
C VAL A 263 7.75 25.09 5.00
N ARG A 264 8.18 23.82 4.89
CA ARG A 264 9.29 23.27 5.67
C ARG A 264 10.63 23.90 5.27
N ILE A 265 10.92 24.04 3.97
CA ILE A 265 12.12 24.71 3.49
C ILE A 265 12.16 26.13 4.07
N LYS A 266 11.07 26.90 3.94
CA LYS A 266 10.98 28.25 4.50
C LYS A 266 11.26 28.26 6.01
N SER A 267 10.56 27.43 6.79
CA SER A 267 10.73 27.35 8.23
C SER A 267 12.16 26.99 8.65
N THR A 268 12.79 26.07 7.92
CA THR A 268 14.17 25.65 8.17
C THR A 268 15.14 26.77 7.81
N THR A 269 14.91 27.50 6.72
CA THR A 269 15.69 28.68 6.32
C THR A 269 15.63 29.76 7.41
N ASP A 270 14.42 30.07 7.90
CA ASP A 270 14.22 31.06 8.97
C ASP A 270 14.96 30.64 10.26
N ARG A 271 14.92 29.35 10.62
CA ARG A 271 15.62 28.79 11.78
C ARG A 271 17.14 28.90 11.63
N TYR A 272 17.68 28.59 10.45
CA TYR A 272 19.12 28.71 10.20
C TYR A 272 19.58 30.16 10.20
N SER A 273 18.81 31.09 9.67
CA SER A 273 19.07 32.53 9.75
C SER A 273 19.13 33.01 11.20
N ALA A 274 18.15 32.63 12.02
CA ALA A 274 18.11 32.98 13.44
C ALA A 274 19.31 32.41 14.22
N LEU A 275 19.78 31.20 13.90
CA LEU A 275 20.97 30.59 14.51
C LEU A 275 22.25 31.36 14.16
N ILE A 276 22.40 31.83 12.92
CA ILE A 276 23.50 32.65 12.48
C ILE A 276 23.47 34.04 13.21
N GLU A 277 22.30 34.72 13.21
CA GLU A 277 22.12 36.02 13.82
C GLU A 277 22.37 36.01 15.34
N SER A 278 21.96 34.93 16.01
CA SER A 278 22.20 34.75 17.45
C SER A 278 23.64 34.37 17.82
N GLY A 279 24.50 34.16 16.83
CA GLY A 279 25.87 33.65 17.04
C GLY A 279 25.92 32.17 17.51
N GLY A 280 24.83 31.44 17.38
CA GLY A 280 24.73 30.04 17.77
C GLY A 280 25.47 29.10 16.83
N SER A 281 25.73 29.54 15.59
CA SER A 281 26.49 28.78 14.56
C SER A 281 27.20 29.75 13.62
N SER A 282 28.33 29.33 13.05
CA SER A 282 29.02 30.14 12.04
C SER A 282 28.37 29.99 10.65
N VAL A 283 28.61 30.97 9.78
CA VAL A 283 28.14 30.92 8.38
C VAL A 283 28.73 29.70 7.66
N GLU A 284 30.01 29.38 7.93
CA GLU A 284 30.73 28.25 7.33
C GLU A 284 30.07 26.90 7.72
N GLU A 285 29.58 26.77 8.96
CA GLU A 285 28.86 25.56 9.41
C GLU A 285 27.48 25.45 8.78
N MET A 286 26.82 26.59 8.50
CA MET A 286 25.50 26.64 7.90
C MET A 286 25.49 26.52 6.38
N LEU A 287 26.59 26.84 5.69
CA LEU A 287 26.67 26.86 4.24
C LEU A 287 26.25 25.53 3.58
N PRO A 288 26.73 24.35 4.04
CA PRO A 288 26.28 23.07 3.46
C PRO A 288 24.78 22.79 3.68
N LEU A 289 24.20 23.30 4.77
CA LEU A 289 22.80 23.16 5.11
C LEU A 289 21.92 24.04 4.20
N LEU A 290 22.37 25.25 3.94
CA LEU A 290 21.68 26.19 3.02
C LEU A 290 21.77 25.72 1.57
N GLN A 291 22.90 25.14 1.16
CA GLN A 291 23.05 24.52 -0.16
C GLN A 291 22.08 23.35 -0.35
N ASP A 292 21.95 22.46 0.64
CA ASP A 292 20.97 21.36 0.59
C ASP A 292 19.52 21.88 0.50
N LEU A 293 19.18 22.96 1.21
CA LEU A 293 17.85 23.58 1.06
C LEU A 293 17.62 24.15 -0.35
N SER A 294 18.63 24.75 -0.96
CA SER A 294 18.56 25.22 -2.36
C SER A 294 18.33 24.04 -3.33
N GLU A 295 19.05 22.93 -3.16
CA GLU A 295 18.83 21.73 -3.98
C GLU A 295 17.43 21.13 -3.78
N ARG A 296 16.90 21.15 -2.56
CA ARG A 296 15.51 20.71 -2.28
C ARG A 296 14.51 21.61 -2.97
N GLN A 297 14.72 22.93 -2.96
CA GLN A 297 13.88 23.89 -3.66
C GLN A 297 13.85 23.61 -5.16
N ASP A 298 15.01 23.37 -5.76
CA ASP A 298 15.12 23.03 -7.19
C ASP A 298 14.39 21.71 -7.54
N ARG A 299 14.41 20.73 -6.62
CA ARG A 299 13.67 19.47 -6.81
C ARG A 299 12.16 19.67 -6.73
N ILE A 300 11.69 20.45 -5.76
CA ILE A 300 10.26 20.79 -5.62
C ILE A 300 9.74 21.51 -6.84
N ASP A 301 10.50 22.48 -7.38
CA ASP A 301 10.14 23.19 -8.59
C ASP A 301 10.00 22.25 -9.80
N ARG A 302 10.95 21.32 -9.98
CA ARG A 302 10.88 20.30 -11.05
C ARG A 302 9.66 19.41 -10.92
N ILE A 303 9.41 18.86 -9.72
CA ILE A 303 8.26 17.99 -9.44
C ILE A 303 6.95 18.73 -9.70
N THR A 304 6.87 19.99 -9.27
CA THR A 304 5.67 20.82 -9.51
C THR A 304 5.42 21.03 -10.99
N ARG A 305 6.45 21.28 -11.76
CA ARG A 305 6.34 21.40 -13.24
C ARG A 305 5.92 20.09 -13.90
N ASP A 306 6.49 18.96 -13.45
CA ASP A 306 6.16 17.63 -13.98
C ASP A 306 4.71 17.27 -13.68
N LEU A 307 4.23 17.56 -12.47
CA LEU A 307 2.83 17.34 -12.09
C LEU A 307 1.87 18.22 -12.92
N VAL A 308 2.19 19.51 -13.11
CA VAL A 308 1.37 20.44 -13.89
C VAL A 308 1.36 20.08 -15.37
N SER A 309 2.50 19.63 -15.93
CA SER A 309 2.62 19.26 -17.34
C SER A 309 2.10 17.85 -17.64
N LYS A 310 1.63 17.09 -16.66
CA LYS A 310 1.19 15.68 -16.76
C LYS A 310 2.22 14.78 -17.47
N ARG A 311 3.51 15.06 -17.33
CA ARG A 311 4.57 14.27 -17.96
C ARG A 311 4.77 12.89 -17.38
N ASN A 312 4.14 12.59 -16.25
CA ASN A 312 4.25 11.31 -15.52
C ASN A 312 2.97 10.45 -15.63
N GLN A 313 2.19 10.66 -16.69
CA GLN A 313 1.07 9.79 -17.04
C GLN A 313 1.41 8.88 -18.21
#